data_9ff2fb3e79b623b89de410938c489be6
#
_entry.id   9ff2fb3e79b623b89de410938c489be6
#
_cell.length_a   1.000
_cell.length_b   1.000
_cell.length_c   1.000
_cell.angle_alpha   90.00
_cell.angle_beta   90.00
_cell.angle_gamma   90.00
#
_symmetry.space_group_name_H-M   'P 1'
#
loop_
_entity.id
_entity.type
_entity.pdbx_description
1 polymer ?
#
loop_
_entity_poly.entity_id
_entity_poly.type
_entity_poly.pdbx_seq_one_letter_code
_entity_poly.pdbx_strand_id
1 'polypeptide(L)'
;KTVAVIGDSTFMHSGMTGLANVAYNQSNSTIVIVDNSITGMTGHQQNPLTGLNIKGDPAGHIDLEALCKAMGFNRVRVVDPYDLAETDKVLKEELAAKEPSVIISRRPCALLKYVKHNPPIKCNPDKCKSCKSCMRLGCPAISMKNNKAHIDETLCVGCNVCKQLCAFDALEGNE
;
A
#
# COMPACT_ATOMS: atom_id res chain seq x y z
N LYS A 1 12.30 5.65 -18.22
CA LYS A 1 11.64 4.66 -17.33
C LYS A 1 10.16 4.95 -17.23
N THR A 2 9.33 3.96 -17.48
CA THR A 2 7.87 4.05 -17.33
C THR A 2 7.45 3.42 -16.00
N VAL A 3 6.46 3.99 -15.33
CA VAL A 3 5.84 3.41 -14.12
C VAL A 3 4.36 3.22 -14.40
N ALA A 4 3.85 2.04 -14.12
CA ALA A 4 2.43 1.73 -14.14
C ALA A 4 1.98 1.30 -12.75
N VAL A 5 0.78 1.72 -12.34
CA VAL A 5 0.17 1.33 -11.06
C VAL A 5 -1.15 0.63 -11.35
N ILE A 6 -1.38 -0.51 -10.71
CA ILE A 6 -2.59 -1.33 -10.91
C ILE A 6 -3.00 -1.99 -9.59
N GLY A 7 -4.30 -2.06 -9.31
CA GLY A 7 -4.80 -2.81 -8.16
C GLY A 7 -4.74 -4.33 -8.36
N ASP A 8 -4.64 -5.07 -7.28
CA ASP A 8 -4.53 -6.54 -7.24
C ASP A 8 -5.64 -7.25 -8.01
N SER A 9 -6.88 -6.90 -7.75
CA SER A 9 -8.04 -7.48 -8.43
C SER A 9 -8.05 -7.15 -9.94
N THR A 10 -7.77 -5.91 -10.31
CA THR A 10 -7.68 -5.48 -11.72
C THR A 10 -6.52 -6.19 -12.42
N PHE A 11 -5.40 -6.37 -11.73
CA PHE A 11 -4.26 -7.13 -12.25
C PHE A 11 -4.65 -8.58 -12.56
N MET A 12 -5.32 -9.25 -11.63
CA MET A 12 -5.78 -10.64 -11.84
C MET A 12 -6.83 -10.77 -12.94
N HIS A 13 -7.66 -9.74 -13.13
CA HIS A 13 -8.69 -9.75 -14.17
C HIS A 13 -8.10 -9.50 -15.57
N SER A 14 -7.21 -8.52 -15.73
CA SER A 14 -6.76 -8.08 -17.07
C SER A 14 -5.30 -7.58 -17.14
N GLY A 15 -4.59 -7.47 -16.02
CA GLY A 15 -3.22 -6.94 -16.00
C GLY A 15 -2.13 -7.95 -16.41
N MET A 16 -2.38 -9.24 -16.27
CA MET A 16 -1.39 -10.29 -16.53
C MET A 16 -0.88 -10.28 -17.98
N THR A 17 -1.74 -10.03 -18.95
CA THR A 17 -1.35 -9.96 -20.38
C THR A 17 -0.40 -8.80 -20.66
N GLY A 18 -0.65 -7.63 -20.03
CA GLY A 18 0.24 -6.48 -20.10
C GLY A 18 1.58 -6.77 -19.43
N LEU A 19 1.57 -7.44 -18.28
CA LEU A 19 2.79 -7.83 -17.57
C LEU A 19 3.62 -8.81 -18.40
N ALA A 20 3.00 -9.80 -19.02
CA ALA A 20 3.68 -10.74 -19.93
C ALA A 20 4.34 -10.02 -21.11
N ASN A 21 3.68 -9.00 -21.68
CA ASN A 21 4.26 -8.19 -22.75
C ASN A 21 5.48 -7.37 -22.29
N VAL A 22 5.43 -6.82 -21.07
CA VAL A 22 6.57 -6.11 -20.46
C VAL A 22 7.77 -7.04 -20.28
N ALA A 23 7.54 -8.25 -19.79
CA ALA A 23 8.57 -9.27 -19.61
C ALA A 23 9.17 -9.72 -20.97
N TYR A 24 8.31 -10.05 -21.93
CA TYR A 24 8.72 -10.49 -23.25
C TYR A 24 9.60 -9.46 -23.99
N ASN A 25 9.20 -8.20 -23.95
CA ASN A 25 9.93 -7.12 -24.62
C ASN A 25 11.07 -6.53 -23.77
N GLN A 26 11.32 -7.03 -22.56
CA GLN A 26 12.34 -6.51 -21.64
C GLN A 26 12.25 -4.98 -21.48
N SER A 27 11.03 -4.48 -21.41
CA SER A 27 10.81 -3.02 -21.38
C SER A 27 11.33 -2.41 -20.09
N ASN A 28 11.95 -1.22 -20.16
CA ASN A 28 12.43 -0.51 -18.98
C ASN A 28 11.27 0.11 -18.21
N SER A 29 10.45 -0.73 -17.59
CA SER A 29 9.23 -0.36 -16.86
C SER A 29 9.23 -0.93 -15.45
N THR A 30 8.65 -0.19 -14.51
CA THR A 30 8.34 -0.67 -13.17
C THR A 30 6.83 -0.74 -13.00
N ILE A 31 6.31 -1.90 -12.65
CA ILE A 31 4.89 -2.12 -12.41
C ILE A 31 4.66 -2.20 -10.90
N VAL A 32 3.82 -1.32 -10.38
CA VAL A 32 3.43 -1.32 -8.96
C VAL A 32 2.04 -1.94 -8.85
N ILE A 33 1.96 -3.10 -8.22
CA ILE A 33 0.70 -3.79 -7.93
C ILE A 33 0.31 -3.44 -6.50
N VAL A 34 -0.80 -2.71 -6.33
CA VAL A 34 -1.33 -2.34 -5.01
C VAL A 34 -2.29 -3.43 -4.55
N ASP A 35 -1.81 -4.25 -3.61
CA ASP A 35 -2.51 -5.42 -3.08
C ASP A 35 -3.12 -5.07 -1.71
N ASN A 36 -4.43 -4.85 -1.69
CA ASN A 36 -5.19 -4.61 -0.47
C ASN A 36 -5.97 -5.85 0.01
N SER A 37 -5.69 -7.01 -0.59
CA SER A 37 -6.28 -8.32 -0.25
C SER A 37 -7.81 -8.37 -0.40
N ILE A 38 -8.39 -7.52 -1.25
CA ILE A 38 -9.84 -7.51 -1.52
C ILE A 38 -10.16 -6.68 -2.77
N THR A 39 -11.24 -6.97 -3.45
CA THR A 39 -11.82 -6.09 -4.48
C THR A 39 -12.68 -5.03 -3.78
N GLY A 40 -12.05 -3.95 -3.32
CA GLY A 40 -12.66 -3.00 -2.38
C GLY A 40 -13.78 -2.12 -2.96
N MET A 41 -13.53 -1.48 -4.12
CA MET A 41 -14.41 -0.43 -4.65
C MET A 41 -15.83 -0.88 -5.02
N THR A 42 -16.00 -2.15 -5.35
CA THR A 42 -17.28 -2.71 -5.81
C THR A 42 -18.05 -3.48 -4.73
N GLY A 43 -17.63 -3.41 -3.48
CA GLY A 43 -18.34 -3.99 -2.33
C GLY A 43 -17.61 -5.12 -1.63
N HIS A 44 -16.29 -5.11 -1.62
CA HIS A 44 -15.45 -6.07 -0.87
C HIS A 44 -15.62 -7.52 -1.32
N GLN A 45 -15.58 -7.77 -2.63
CA GLN A 45 -15.61 -9.13 -3.18
C GLN A 45 -14.26 -9.82 -3.04
N GLN A 46 -14.31 -11.16 -2.94
CA GLN A 46 -13.12 -12.00 -3.01
C GLN A 46 -12.51 -11.96 -4.42
N ASN A 47 -11.22 -12.22 -4.53
CA ASN A 47 -10.50 -12.34 -5.79
C ASN A 47 -9.50 -13.51 -5.71
N PRO A 48 -8.84 -13.93 -6.80
CA PRO A 48 -7.96 -15.09 -6.81
C PRO A 48 -6.76 -15.03 -5.85
N LEU A 49 -6.46 -13.86 -5.28
CA LEU A 49 -5.37 -13.66 -4.32
C LEU A 49 -5.81 -13.79 -2.86
N THR A 50 -7.12 -13.92 -2.59
CA THR A 50 -7.65 -13.95 -1.21
C THR A 50 -7.73 -15.36 -0.62
N GLY A 51 -7.73 -16.41 -1.45
CA GLY A 51 -7.89 -17.80 -1.03
C GLY A 51 -9.32 -18.17 -0.64
N LEU A 52 -10.29 -17.31 -0.95
CA LEU A 52 -11.72 -17.55 -0.69
C LEU A 52 -12.53 -17.41 -1.98
N ASN A 53 -13.58 -18.21 -2.12
CA ASN A 53 -14.53 -18.09 -3.21
C ASN A 53 -15.57 -16.98 -2.93
N ILE A 54 -16.48 -16.75 -3.88
CA ILE A 54 -17.54 -15.74 -3.74
C ILE A 54 -18.49 -15.98 -2.58
N LYS A 55 -18.61 -17.22 -2.09
CA LYS A 55 -19.42 -17.59 -0.92
C LYS A 55 -18.68 -17.41 0.39
N GLY A 56 -17.35 -17.18 0.35
CA GLY A 56 -16.49 -17.11 1.52
C GLY A 56 -15.91 -18.45 1.95
N ASP A 57 -16.12 -19.52 1.18
CA ASP A 57 -15.51 -20.83 1.47
C ASP A 57 -14.03 -20.84 1.02
N PRO A 58 -13.17 -21.66 1.63
CA PRO A 58 -11.80 -21.88 1.18
C PRO A 58 -11.74 -22.27 -0.30
N ALA A 59 -10.85 -21.63 -1.03
CA ALA A 59 -10.66 -21.81 -2.47
C ALA A 59 -9.17 -21.80 -2.86
N GLY A 60 -8.89 -21.96 -4.14
CA GLY A 60 -7.54 -21.83 -4.66
C GLY A 60 -6.99 -20.42 -4.40
N HIS A 61 -5.69 -20.35 -4.11
CA HIS A 61 -4.96 -19.09 -3.90
C HIS A 61 -3.84 -18.99 -4.93
N ILE A 62 -3.73 -17.85 -5.57
CA ILE A 62 -2.62 -17.55 -6.48
C ILE A 62 -1.58 -16.73 -5.71
N ASP A 63 -0.35 -17.25 -5.65
CA ASP A 63 0.78 -16.48 -5.14
C ASP A 63 1.22 -15.46 -6.19
N LEU A 64 0.94 -14.19 -5.92
CA LEU A 64 1.23 -13.08 -6.82
C LEU A 64 2.73 -12.90 -7.06
N GLU A 65 3.57 -13.12 -6.05
CA GLU A 65 5.02 -13.00 -6.17
C GLU A 65 5.59 -14.13 -7.04
N ALA A 66 5.17 -15.36 -6.78
CA ALA A 66 5.56 -16.52 -7.58
C ALA A 66 5.08 -16.37 -9.03
N LEU A 67 3.87 -15.87 -9.24
CA LEU A 67 3.33 -15.59 -10.59
C LEU A 67 4.19 -14.59 -11.34
N CYS A 68 4.55 -13.47 -10.74
CA CYS A 68 5.40 -12.46 -11.39
C CYS A 68 6.79 -13.02 -11.72
N LYS A 69 7.38 -13.82 -10.84
CA LYS A 69 8.66 -14.52 -11.10
C LYS A 69 8.53 -15.52 -12.24
N ALA A 70 7.45 -16.32 -12.28
CA ALA A 70 7.19 -17.27 -13.35
C ALA A 70 6.98 -16.61 -14.72
N MET A 71 6.51 -15.36 -14.74
CA MET A 71 6.39 -14.54 -15.95
C MET A 71 7.74 -14.00 -16.47
N GLY A 72 8.85 -14.26 -15.78
CA GLY A 72 10.20 -13.88 -16.21
C GLY A 72 10.74 -12.59 -15.60
N PHE A 73 10.15 -12.09 -14.52
CA PHE A 73 10.71 -10.95 -13.78
C PHE A 73 11.76 -11.42 -12.77
N ASN A 74 13.00 -10.95 -12.92
CA ASN A 74 14.07 -11.17 -11.94
C ASN A 74 13.93 -10.25 -10.71
N ARG A 75 13.31 -9.09 -10.91
CA ARG A 75 13.13 -8.06 -9.90
C ARG A 75 11.67 -8.00 -9.47
N VAL A 76 11.33 -8.77 -8.46
CA VAL A 76 10.01 -8.76 -7.81
C VAL A 76 10.22 -8.43 -6.33
N ARG A 77 9.68 -7.33 -5.88
CA ARG A 77 9.82 -6.82 -4.51
C ARG A 77 8.45 -6.69 -3.84
N VAL A 78 8.35 -7.15 -2.62
CA VAL A 78 7.14 -6.98 -1.80
C VAL A 78 7.45 -5.97 -0.70
N VAL A 79 6.60 -4.96 -0.54
CA VAL A 79 6.73 -3.92 0.49
C VAL A 79 5.43 -3.73 1.23
N ASP A 80 5.52 -3.39 2.51
CA ASP A 80 4.39 -2.88 3.27
C ASP A 80 4.34 -1.34 3.11
N PRO A 81 3.27 -0.77 2.50
CA PRO A 81 3.17 0.67 2.31
C PRO A 81 3.08 1.46 3.64
N TYR A 82 2.92 0.79 4.77
CA TYR A 82 2.99 1.42 6.09
C TYR A 82 4.42 1.59 6.60
N ASP A 83 5.40 0.91 6.01
CA ASP A 83 6.83 1.19 6.19
C ASP A 83 7.31 2.15 5.08
N LEU A 84 7.30 3.45 5.40
CA LEU A 84 7.67 4.48 4.43
C LEU A 84 9.16 4.42 4.05
N ALA A 85 10.03 4.05 4.98
CA ALA A 85 11.47 3.99 4.74
C ALA A 85 11.83 2.89 3.75
N GLU A 86 11.34 1.66 3.98
CA GLU A 86 11.59 0.54 3.07
C GLU A 86 10.86 0.75 1.72
N THR A 87 9.64 1.28 1.74
CA THR A 87 8.90 1.58 0.49
C THR A 87 9.64 2.61 -0.36
N ASP A 88 10.13 3.70 0.22
CA ASP A 88 10.91 4.73 -0.50
C ASP A 88 12.22 4.17 -1.06
N LYS A 89 12.93 3.36 -0.27
CA LYS A 89 14.17 2.69 -0.68
C LYS A 89 13.91 1.78 -1.88
N VAL A 90 12.92 0.88 -1.79
CA VAL A 90 12.60 -0.06 -2.87
C VAL A 90 12.15 0.69 -4.12
N LEU A 91 11.31 1.72 -3.99
CA LEU A 91 10.92 2.55 -5.12
C LEU A 91 12.13 3.16 -5.83
N LYS A 92 13.08 3.74 -5.09
CA LYS A 92 14.30 4.33 -5.66
C LYS A 92 15.17 3.29 -6.36
N GLU A 93 15.36 2.12 -5.76
CA GLU A 93 16.12 1.01 -6.34
C GLU A 93 15.52 0.53 -7.66
N GLU A 94 14.20 0.28 -7.67
CA GLU A 94 13.51 -0.25 -8.86
C GLU A 94 13.35 0.80 -9.98
N LEU A 95 13.21 2.07 -9.61
CA LEU A 95 13.19 3.17 -10.59
C LEU A 95 14.56 3.41 -11.23
N ALA A 96 15.65 3.16 -10.52
CA ALA A 96 17.01 3.28 -11.05
C ALA A 96 17.42 2.08 -11.91
N ALA A 97 16.80 0.92 -11.74
CA ALA A 97 17.11 -0.28 -12.52
C ALA A 97 16.78 -0.08 -14.01
N LYS A 98 17.61 -0.64 -14.89
CA LYS A 98 17.45 -0.55 -16.36
C LYS A 98 16.75 -1.77 -16.97
N GLU A 99 16.11 -2.56 -16.17
CA GLU A 99 15.36 -3.75 -16.54
C GLU A 99 13.92 -3.67 -16.02
N PRO A 100 13.01 -4.54 -16.53
CA PRO A 100 11.64 -4.59 -16.00
C PRO A 100 11.61 -5.04 -14.54
N SER A 101 10.73 -4.42 -13.76
CA SER A 101 10.58 -4.75 -12.35
C SER A 101 9.13 -4.68 -11.88
N VAL A 102 8.81 -5.44 -10.84
CA VAL A 102 7.50 -5.45 -10.18
C VAL A 102 7.68 -5.12 -8.71
N ILE A 103 6.88 -4.18 -8.22
CA ILE A 103 6.74 -3.88 -6.80
C ILE A 103 5.32 -4.27 -6.38
N ILE A 104 5.19 -5.15 -5.43
CA ILE A 104 3.91 -5.53 -4.81
C ILE A 104 3.80 -4.77 -3.50
N SER A 105 3.01 -3.72 -3.50
CA SER A 105 2.68 -2.94 -2.29
C SER A 105 1.52 -3.62 -1.59
N ARG A 106 1.82 -4.42 -0.57
CA ARG A 106 0.86 -5.33 0.07
C ARG A 106 0.50 -4.89 1.47
N ARG A 107 -0.77 -4.58 1.67
CA ARG A 107 -1.35 -4.35 2.98
C ARG A 107 -2.86 -4.63 2.94
N PRO A 108 -3.41 -5.51 3.80
CA PRO A 108 -4.86 -5.72 3.86
C PRO A 108 -5.62 -4.42 4.10
N CYS A 109 -6.74 -4.25 3.41
CA CYS A 109 -7.60 -3.09 3.57
C CYS A 109 -8.03 -2.95 5.04
N ALA A 110 -7.87 -1.75 5.60
CA ALA A 110 -8.22 -1.48 7.00
C ALA A 110 -9.71 -1.72 7.33
N LEU A 111 -10.58 -1.77 6.32
CA LEU A 111 -12.01 -2.02 6.51
C LEU A 111 -12.38 -3.52 6.54
N LEU A 112 -11.41 -4.41 6.37
CA LEU A 112 -11.66 -5.86 6.47
C LEU A 112 -11.91 -6.24 7.93
N LYS A 113 -12.94 -7.05 8.16
CA LYS A 113 -13.42 -7.42 9.51
C LYS A 113 -12.36 -8.09 10.39
N TYR A 114 -11.38 -8.78 9.78
CA TYR A 114 -10.31 -9.45 10.51
C TYR A 114 -9.10 -8.54 10.79
N VAL A 115 -9.04 -7.36 10.18
CA VAL A 115 -7.97 -6.38 10.44
C VAL A 115 -8.26 -5.65 11.73
N LYS A 116 -7.38 -5.86 12.71
CA LYS A 116 -7.46 -5.16 14.00
C LYS A 116 -6.85 -3.78 13.89
N HIS A 117 -7.56 -2.77 14.36
CA HIS A 117 -7.06 -1.41 14.45
C HIS A 117 -6.31 -1.23 15.77
N ASN A 118 -5.24 -0.44 15.71
CA ASN A 118 -4.60 0.08 16.91
C ASN A 118 -5.40 1.29 17.43
N PRO A 119 -5.21 1.68 18.70
CA PRO A 119 -5.78 2.93 19.21
C PRO A 119 -5.40 4.13 18.33
N PRO A 120 -6.30 5.12 18.20
CA PRO A 120 -6.04 6.31 17.40
C PRO A 120 -4.78 7.07 17.84
N ILE A 121 -4.07 7.62 16.85
CA ILE A 121 -2.94 8.52 17.08
C ILE A 121 -3.42 9.78 17.78
N LYS A 122 -2.62 10.30 18.72
CA LYS A 122 -2.87 11.58 19.38
C LYS A 122 -1.87 12.63 18.94
N CYS A 123 -2.30 13.87 18.84
CA CYS A 123 -1.40 14.97 18.57
C CYS A 123 -1.10 15.72 19.89
N ASN A 124 0.19 15.82 20.21
CA ASN A 124 0.67 16.69 21.27
C ASN A 124 0.79 18.13 20.74
N PRO A 125 -0.06 19.07 21.17
CA PRO A 125 -0.08 20.42 20.63
C PRO A 125 1.18 21.22 20.96
N ASP A 126 1.88 20.92 22.04
CA ASP A 126 3.09 21.64 22.46
C ASP A 126 4.28 21.31 21.55
N LYS A 127 4.37 20.05 21.12
CA LYS A 127 5.39 19.58 20.17
C LYS A 127 5.06 19.97 18.72
N CYS A 128 3.77 20.13 18.38
CA CYS A 128 3.35 20.41 17.01
C CYS A 128 3.80 21.81 16.55
N LYS A 129 4.61 21.88 15.50
CA LYS A 129 5.12 23.13 14.92
C LYS A 129 4.32 23.61 13.71
N SER A 130 3.13 23.09 13.48
CA SER A 130 2.24 23.49 12.35
C SER A 130 2.87 23.36 10.95
N CYS A 131 3.87 22.51 10.81
CA CYS A 131 4.62 22.33 9.56
C CYS A 131 3.82 21.65 8.44
N LYS A 132 2.66 21.08 8.76
CA LYS A 132 1.74 20.39 7.82
C LYS A 132 2.32 19.16 7.10
N SER A 133 3.49 18.65 7.48
CA SER A 133 4.08 17.46 6.85
C SER A 133 3.14 16.25 6.89
N CYS A 134 2.43 16.04 8.00
CA CYS A 134 1.44 14.96 8.14
C CYS A 134 0.24 15.11 7.18
N MET A 135 -0.11 16.34 6.78
CA MET A 135 -1.20 16.59 5.82
C MET A 135 -0.88 16.08 4.42
N ARG A 136 0.43 15.97 4.06
CA ARG A 136 0.86 15.46 2.76
C ARG A 136 0.50 14.00 2.53
N LEU A 137 0.20 13.27 3.62
CA LEU A 137 -0.27 11.89 3.55
C LEU A 137 -1.66 11.77 2.88
N GLY A 138 -2.46 12.84 2.90
CA GLY A 138 -3.84 12.79 2.41
C GLY A 138 -4.77 11.92 3.27
N CYS A 139 -4.39 11.64 4.52
CA CYS A 139 -5.20 10.83 5.43
C CYS A 139 -6.49 11.55 5.82
N PRO A 140 -7.68 10.91 5.65
CA PRO A 140 -8.97 11.54 5.99
C PRO A 140 -9.12 11.85 7.49
N ALA A 141 -8.38 11.13 8.35
CA ALA A 141 -8.40 11.37 9.80
C ALA A 141 -7.59 12.59 10.23
N ILE A 142 -6.80 13.22 9.34
CA ILE A 142 -5.91 14.33 9.71
C ILE A 142 -6.45 15.66 9.20
N SER A 143 -6.60 16.61 10.10
CA SER A 143 -7.00 17.99 9.78
C SER A 143 -6.15 18.99 10.58
N MET A 144 -6.37 20.28 10.37
CA MET A 144 -5.76 21.35 11.17
C MET A 144 -6.84 22.05 12.00
N LYS A 145 -6.67 22.13 13.31
CA LYS A 145 -7.49 22.95 14.21
C LYS A 145 -6.57 23.85 15.03
N ASN A 146 -6.89 25.13 15.13
CA ASN A 146 -6.09 26.12 15.88
C ASN A 146 -4.58 26.07 15.53
N ASN A 147 -4.28 25.97 14.24
CA ASN A 147 -2.90 25.82 13.72
C ASN A 147 -2.13 24.59 14.24
N LYS A 148 -2.79 23.59 14.77
CA LYS A 148 -2.18 22.32 15.18
C LYS A 148 -2.80 21.14 14.41
N ALA A 149 -2.05 20.07 14.25
CA ALA A 149 -2.60 18.85 13.68
C ALA A 149 -3.68 18.30 14.62
N HIS A 150 -4.80 17.90 14.05
CA HIS A 150 -5.92 17.29 14.77
C HIS A 150 -6.23 15.95 14.12
N ILE A 151 -6.35 14.92 14.93
CA ILE A 151 -6.70 13.57 14.52
C ILE A 151 -8.15 13.31 14.89
N ASP A 152 -8.93 12.89 13.90
CA ASP A 152 -10.29 12.38 14.13
C ASP A 152 -10.18 10.92 14.59
N GLU A 153 -10.49 10.68 15.86
CA GLU A 153 -10.39 9.36 16.48
C GLU A 153 -11.36 8.34 15.87
N THR A 154 -12.46 8.79 15.26
CA THR A 154 -13.44 7.90 14.62
C THR A 154 -12.97 7.38 13.27
N LEU A 155 -12.08 8.09 12.61
CA LEU A 155 -11.51 7.74 11.31
C LEU A 155 -10.11 7.12 11.41
N CYS A 156 -9.44 7.32 12.54
CA CYS A 156 -8.05 6.90 12.71
C CYS A 156 -7.97 5.41 13.05
N VAL A 157 -7.25 4.64 12.23
CA VAL A 157 -6.99 3.21 12.44
C VAL A 157 -5.67 2.92 13.19
N GLY A 158 -4.96 3.95 13.67
CA GLY A 158 -3.73 3.80 14.43
C GLY A 158 -2.56 3.20 13.65
N CYS A 159 -2.47 3.45 12.33
CA CYS A 159 -1.48 2.83 11.45
C CYS A 159 -0.05 3.40 11.59
N ASN A 160 0.18 4.44 12.37
CA ASN A 160 1.48 5.09 12.60
C ASN A 160 2.18 5.72 11.37
N VAL A 161 1.59 5.70 10.17
CA VAL A 161 2.23 6.26 8.97
C VAL A 161 2.47 7.76 9.11
N CYS A 162 1.52 8.51 9.68
CA CYS A 162 1.68 9.95 9.91
C CYS A 162 2.76 10.28 10.95
N LYS A 163 3.00 9.39 11.93
CA LYS A 163 4.09 9.51 12.91
C LYS A 163 5.45 9.52 12.21
N GLN A 164 5.66 8.67 11.22
CA GLN A 164 6.91 8.60 10.44
C GLN A 164 7.21 9.90 9.67
N LEU A 165 6.18 10.71 9.36
CA LEU A 165 6.33 12.00 8.68
C LEU A 165 6.53 13.18 9.65
N CYS A 166 6.41 12.96 10.95
CA CYS A 166 6.48 14.02 11.95
C CYS A 166 7.90 14.21 12.47
N ALA A 167 8.60 15.21 11.95
CA ALA A 167 9.97 15.54 12.40
C ALA A 167 10.06 16.05 13.85
N PHE A 168 8.93 16.29 14.51
CA PHE A 168 8.87 16.87 15.86
C PHE A 168 8.29 15.91 16.91
N ASP A 169 8.05 14.64 16.53
CA ASP A 169 7.43 13.63 17.38
C ASP A 169 6.15 14.11 18.07
N ALA A 170 5.39 14.97 17.38
CA ALA A 170 4.14 15.50 17.88
C ALA A 170 2.96 14.55 17.69
N LEU A 171 3.09 13.52 16.87
CA LEU A 171 2.08 12.50 16.65
C LEU A 171 2.46 11.26 17.46
N GLU A 172 1.74 11.05 18.55
CA GLU A 172 1.99 10.00 19.53
C GLU A 172 1.08 8.81 19.20
N GLY A 173 1.70 7.70 18.78
CA GLY A 173 1.03 6.43 18.50
C GLY A 173 1.46 5.36 19.47
N ASN A 174 0.85 4.19 19.34
CA ASN A 174 1.28 3.00 20.10
C ASN A 174 2.61 2.49 19.56
N GLU A 175 3.42 1.94 20.44
CA GLU A 175 4.62 1.20 20.11
C GLU A 175 4.30 -0.15 19.46
#